data_582a1db28d68a284b23528a4fa66e733
#
_entry.id   582a1db28d68a284b23528a4fa66e733
#
_cell.length_a   1.000
_cell.length_b   1.000
_cell.length_c   1.000
_cell.angle_alpha   90.00
_cell.angle_beta   90.00
_cell.angle_gamma   90.00
#
_symmetry.space_group_name_H-M   'P 1'
#
loop_
_entity.id
_entity.type
_entity.pdbx_description
1 polymer ?
#
loop_
_entity_poly.entity_id
_entity_poly.type
_entity_poly.pdbx_seq_one_letter_code
_entity_poly.pdbx_strand_id
1 'polypeptide(L)'
;MNRIAAWQTPLVVTPAAERSFRDLATIEQDTTSRRWLSDIRAALRDTMAARIITADLTYNALLRNTISITGLKGSDKTNVIPPIATAAIDVRLLPGQDPAAFLAELTRVVGDSAVTIRPQGPNWPATESSTETEMYRAITDVAHARHPNALVTTLMLAGFTDSHYFRRMGIASYGLGPFPLTQGETRGVHGNDERVRSDALRIGVRFYYDVVSRVAAK
;
A
#
# COMPACT_ATOMS: atom_id res chain seq x y z
N MET A 1 3.22 -10.35 -22.48
CA MET A 1 2.80 -10.62 -21.08
C MET A 1 3.95 -11.16 -20.22
N ASN A 2 4.67 -12.20 -20.62
CA ASN A 2 5.77 -12.76 -19.82
C ASN A 2 6.84 -11.74 -19.41
N ARG A 3 7.19 -10.79 -20.29
CA ARG A 3 8.15 -9.72 -19.96
C ARG A 3 7.67 -8.83 -18.83
N ILE A 4 6.38 -8.47 -18.82
CA ILE A 4 5.76 -7.66 -17.76
C ILE A 4 5.70 -8.45 -16.45
N ALA A 5 5.25 -9.71 -16.49
CA ALA A 5 5.16 -10.57 -15.30
C ALA A 5 6.53 -10.85 -14.65
N ALA A 6 7.59 -10.91 -15.45
CA ALA A 6 8.96 -11.11 -14.98
C ALA A 6 9.66 -9.80 -14.58
N TRP A 7 9.10 -8.65 -14.94
CA TRP A 7 9.73 -7.37 -14.66
C TRP A 7 9.58 -6.98 -13.20
N GLN A 8 10.71 -6.83 -12.54
CA GLN A 8 10.80 -6.27 -11.21
C GLN A 8 11.19 -4.80 -11.32
N THR A 9 10.27 -3.91 -10.96
CA THR A 9 10.58 -2.47 -10.95
C THR A 9 11.68 -2.15 -9.95
N PRO A 10 12.47 -1.10 -10.14
CA PRO A 10 13.53 -0.73 -9.21
C PRO A 10 13.02 -0.49 -7.79
N LEU A 11 13.86 -0.79 -6.81
CA LEU A 11 13.59 -0.43 -5.41
C LEU A 11 13.81 1.07 -5.20
N VAL A 12 12.83 1.72 -4.59
CA VAL A 12 12.85 3.15 -4.28
C VAL A 12 12.43 3.36 -2.84
N VAL A 13 13.27 3.99 -2.04
CA VAL A 13 12.92 4.35 -0.66
C VAL A 13 12.38 5.77 -0.64
N THR A 14 11.07 5.93 -0.53
CA THR A 14 10.42 7.23 -0.33
C THR A 14 10.60 7.70 1.12
N PRO A 15 10.49 9.02 1.39
CA PRO A 15 10.52 9.51 2.78
C PRO A 15 9.45 8.88 3.68
N ALA A 16 8.25 8.64 3.13
CA ALA A 16 7.16 7.99 3.86
C ALA A 16 7.50 6.53 4.21
N ALA A 17 8.03 5.76 3.27
CA ALA A 17 8.47 4.39 3.51
C ALA A 17 9.61 4.34 4.54
N GLU A 18 10.59 5.23 4.44
CA GLU A 18 11.71 5.30 5.39
C GLU A 18 11.23 5.59 6.81
N ARG A 19 10.29 6.51 7.00
CA ARG A 19 9.65 6.75 8.32
C ARG A 19 8.97 5.48 8.84
N SER A 20 8.13 4.87 8.00
CA SER A 20 7.41 3.65 8.38
C SER A 20 8.33 2.51 8.82
N PHE A 21 9.42 2.26 8.11
CA PHE A 21 10.39 1.23 8.47
C PHE A 21 11.11 1.56 9.78
N ARG A 22 11.50 2.82 9.98
CA ARG A 22 12.13 3.26 11.23
C ARG A 22 11.21 3.07 12.43
N ASP A 23 9.93 3.40 12.28
CA ASP A 23 8.94 3.22 13.35
C ASP A 23 8.72 1.73 13.64
N LEU A 24 8.59 0.88 12.62
CA LEU A 24 8.48 -0.57 12.80
C LEU A 24 9.69 -1.18 13.48
N ALA A 25 10.89 -0.65 13.24
CA ALA A 25 12.12 -1.10 13.91
C ALA A 25 12.03 -0.98 15.43
N THR A 26 11.23 -0.02 15.95
CA THR A 26 11.11 0.19 17.42
C THR A 26 10.42 -0.95 18.13
N ILE A 27 9.59 -1.73 17.44
CA ILE A 27 8.82 -2.86 17.98
C ILE A 27 9.31 -4.22 17.47
N GLU A 28 10.25 -4.24 16.52
CA GLU A 28 10.80 -5.48 15.96
C GLU A 28 11.64 -6.21 17.02
N GLN A 29 11.40 -7.51 17.18
CA GLN A 29 12.08 -8.33 18.18
C GLN A 29 13.38 -8.96 17.64
N ASP A 30 13.40 -9.35 16.37
CA ASP A 30 14.61 -9.89 15.76
C ASP A 30 15.65 -8.78 15.55
N THR A 31 16.84 -8.98 16.09
CA THR A 31 17.90 -7.97 16.07
C THR A 31 18.42 -7.66 14.68
N THR A 32 18.42 -8.64 13.78
CA THR A 32 18.85 -8.46 12.39
C THR A 32 17.81 -7.66 11.60
N SER A 33 16.55 -8.04 11.71
CA SER A 33 15.43 -7.32 11.11
C SER A 33 15.33 -5.90 11.63
N ARG A 34 15.45 -5.71 12.95
CA ARG A 34 15.47 -4.38 13.56
C ARG A 34 16.56 -3.48 12.96
N ARG A 35 17.78 -4.00 12.80
CA ARG A 35 18.89 -3.25 12.20
C ARG A 35 18.57 -2.86 10.74
N TRP A 36 18.01 -3.77 9.96
CA TRP A 36 17.63 -3.50 8.57
C TRP A 36 16.52 -2.46 8.47
N LEU A 37 15.48 -2.57 9.30
CA LEU A 37 14.37 -1.61 9.32
C LEU A 37 14.80 -0.24 9.83
N SER A 38 15.77 -0.16 10.75
CA SER A 38 16.29 1.11 11.27
C SER A 38 17.00 1.94 10.20
N ASP A 39 17.68 1.29 9.26
CA ASP A 39 18.31 1.92 8.08
C ASP A 39 18.03 1.09 6.83
N ILE A 40 16.81 1.25 6.33
CA ILE A 40 16.34 0.53 5.16
C ILE A 40 17.19 0.82 3.91
N ARG A 41 17.74 2.05 3.78
CA ARG A 41 18.59 2.42 2.65
C ARG A 41 19.91 1.65 2.67
N ALA A 42 20.51 1.49 3.82
CA ALA A 42 21.73 0.69 3.97
C ALA A 42 21.41 -0.80 3.76
N ALA A 43 20.32 -1.31 4.34
CA ALA A 43 19.91 -2.69 4.21
C ALA A 43 19.68 -3.10 2.75
N LEU A 44 19.06 -2.25 1.93
CA LEU A 44 18.79 -2.56 0.52
C LEU A 44 20.04 -2.55 -0.39
N ARG A 45 21.21 -2.13 0.10
CA ARG A 45 22.47 -2.28 -0.61
C ARG A 45 23.04 -3.71 -0.49
N ASP A 46 22.64 -4.43 0.53
CA ASP A 46 22.94 -5.84 0.72
C ASP A 46 21.90 -6.69 -0.02
N THR A 47 22.36 -7.49 -0.99
CA THR A 47 21.49 -8.31 -1.84
C THR A 47 20.69 -9.34 -1.03
N MET A 48 21.27 -9.92 0.02
CA MET A 48 20.59 -10.87 0.87
C MET A 48 19.50 -10.20 1.70
N ALA A 49 19.80 -9.09 2.35
CA ALA A 49 18.83 -8.31 3.12
C ALA A 49 17.70 -7.80 2.23
N ALA A 50 18.03 -7.24 1.05
CA ALA A 50 17.03 -6.79 0.08
C ALA A 50 16.08 -7.92 -0.33
N ARG A 51 16.62 -9.12 -0.60
CA ARG A 51 15.80 -10.30 -0.96
C ARG A 51 14.87 -10.71 0.18
N ILE A 52 15.36 -10.73 1.43
CA ILE A 52 14.55 -11.12 2.58
C ILE A 52 13.46 -10.08 2.85
N ILE A 53 13.80 -8.80 2.85
CA ILE A 53 12.86 -7.70 3.08
C ILE A 53 11.76 -7.71 2.00
N THR A 54 12.12 -7.85 0.73
CA THR A 54 11.15 -7.83 -0.38
C THR A 54 10.40 -9.15 -0.57
N ALA A 55 10.74 -10.21 0.15
CA ALA A 55 9.93 -11.42 0.23
C ALA A 55 8.61 -11.19 0.98
N ASP A 56 8.57 -10.23 1.90
CA ASP A 56 7.31 -9.74 2.46
C ASP A 56 6.62 -8.85 1.43
N LEU A 57 5.40 -9.22 1.02
CA LEU A 57 4.65 -8.53 -0.02
C LEU A 57 4.27 -7.08 0.38
N THR A 58 4.06 -6.83 1.66
CA THR A 58 3.75 -5.50 2.19
C THR A 58 4.98 -4.60 2.07
N TYR A 59 6.14 -5.05 2.54
CA TYR A 59 7.38 -4.30 2.44
C TYR A 59 7.79 -4.10 0.97
N ASN A 60 7.61 -5.12 0.15
CA ASN A 60 7.87 -5.01 -1.30
C ASN A 60 7.02 -3.91 -1.94
N ALA A 61 5.73 -3.81 -1.60
CA ALA A 61 4.84 -2.78 -2.13
C ALA A 61 5.14 -1.36 -1.60
N LEU A 62 5.79 -1.24 -0.43
CA LEU A 62 6.28 0.04 0.09
C LEU A 62 7.57 0.52 -0.61
N LEU A 63 8.28 -0.38 -1.26
CA LEU A 63 9.63 -0.14 -1.80
C LEU A 63 9.71 -0.13 -3.33
N ARG A 64 8.63 -0.40 -4.06
CA ARG A 64 8.63 -0.36 -5.53
C ARG A 64 7.25 -0.09 -6.11
N ASN A 65 7.22 0.41 -7.32
CA ASN A 65 6.00 0.42 -8.11
C ASN A 65 5.56 -1.03 -8.35
N THR A 66 4.28 -1.33 -8.15
CA THR A 66 3.75 -2.68 -8.35
C THR A 66 2.91 -2.76 -9.61
N ILE A 67 2.92 -3.93 -10.23
CA ILE A 67 2.20 -4.22 -11.46
C ILE A 67 1.45 -5.53 -11.27
N SER A 68 0.14 -5.49 -11.54
CA SER A 68 -0.72 -6.66 -11.50
C SER A 68 -1.49 -6.80 -12.80
N ILE A 69 -1.41 -7.98 -13.42
CA ILE A 69 -2.23 -8.31 -14.60
C ILE A 69 -3.58 -8.74 -14.07
N THR A 70 -4.60 -7.88 -14.26
CA THR A 70 -5.93 -8.08 -13.65
C THR A 70 -6.97 -8.62 -14.62
N GLY A 71 -6.69 -8.58 -15.91
CA GLY A 71 -7.61 -9.11 -16.92
C GLY A 71 -6.91 -9.45 -18.22
N LEU A 72 -7.42 -10.48 -18.88
CA LEU A 72 -7.02 -10.88 -20.22
C LEU A 72 -8.29 -11.11 -21.05
N LYS A 73 -8.32 -10.58 -22.24
CA LYS A 73 -9.40 -10.81 -23.19
C LYS A 73 -8.83 -11.16 -24.56
N GLY A 74 -9.35 -12.21 -25.16
CA GLY A 74 -9.01 -12.67 -26.50
C GLY A 74 -10.26 -13.09 -27.26
N SER A 75 -10.24 -14.31 -27.87
CA SER A 75 -11.40 -14.85 -28.59
C SER A 75 -12.46 -15.36 -27.63
N ASP A 76 -13.72 -15.18 -28.00
CA ASP A 76 -14.88 -15.81 -27.35
C ASP A 76 -15.11 -17.26 -27.87
N LYS A 77 -14.33 -17.68 -28.87
CA LYS A 77 -14.43 -19.01 -29.49
C LYS A 77 -13.10 -19.75 -29.40
N THR A 78 -13.15 -21.04 -29.04
CA THR A 78 -11.96 -21.88 -28.80
C THR A 78 -11.13 -22.15 -30.05
N ASN A 79 -11.73 -22.07 -31.23
CA ASN A 79 -11.11 -22.40 -32.53
C ASN A 79 -10.87 -21.16 -33.43
N VAL A 80 -10.97 -19.94 -32.86
CA VAL A 80 -10.76 -18.69 -33.61
C VAL A 80 -9.65 -17.87 -32.95
N ILE A 81 -8.64 -17.53 -33.72
CA ILE A 81 -7.60 -16.59 -33.29
C ILE A 81 -8.19 -15.19 -33.39
N PRO A 82 -8.25 -14.41 -32.29
CA PRO A 82 -8.79 -13.05 -32.32
C PRO A 82 -7.84 -12.12 -33.06
N PRO A 83 -8.37 -11.11 -33.79
CA PRO A 83 -7.53 -10.10 -34.42
C PRO A 83 -6.87 -9.16 -33.40
N ILE A 84 -7.44 -9.03 -32.21
CA ILE A 84 -6.93 -8.23 -31.11
C ILE A 84 -7.08 -9.01 -29.81
N ALA A 85 -6.00 -9.03 -29.03
CA ALA A 85 -6.01 -9.48 -27.63
C ALA A 85 -5.65 -8.31 -26.72
N THR A 86 -6.31 -8.22 -25.58
CA THR A 86 -6.09 -7.13 -24.62
C THR A 86 -5.75 -7.67 -23.23
N ALA A 87 -4.96 -6.90 -22.50
CA ALA A 87 -4.67 -7.14 -21.09
C ALA A 87 -4.95 -5.86 -20.30
N ALA A 88 -5.64 -6.00 -19.17
CA ALA A 88 -5.76 -4.96 -18.17
C ALA A 88 -4.64 -5.13 -17.14
N ILE A 89 -4.00 -4.03 -16.80
CA ILE A 89 -2.88 -3.99 -15.85
C ILE A 89 -3.18 -2.91 -14.83
N ASP A 90 -3.25 -3.30 -13.54
CA ASP A 90 -3.27 -2.35 -12.42
C ASP A 90 -1.83 -1.99 -12.07
N VAL A 91 -1.53 -0.71 -12.03
CA VAL A 91 -0.21 -0.16 -11.68
C VAL A 91 -0.37 0.72 -10.44
N ARG A 92 0.43 0.46 -9.42
CA ARG A 92 0.52 1.29 -8.22
C ARG A 92 1.89 1.95 -8.20
N LEU A 93 1.90 3.27 -8.32
CA LEU A 93 3.11 4.07 -8.28
C LEU A 93 3.38 4.56 -6.86
N LEU A 94 4.64 4.51 -6.45
CA LEU A 94 5.09 5.14 -5.21
C LEU A 94 4.90 6.66 -5.26
N PRO A 95 4.77 7.32 -4.10
CA PRO A 95 4.74 8.78 -4.03
C PRO A 95 5.92 9.43 -4.76
N GLY A 96 5.64 10.48 -5.55
CA GLY A 96 6.65 11.22 -6.29
C GLY A 96 7.12 10.56 -7.60
N GLN A 97 6.58 9.40 -7.98
CA GLN A 97 6.88 8.81 -9.28
C GLN A 97 6.10 9.49 -10.40
N ASP A 98 6.75 9.69 -11.54
CA ASP A 98 6.12 10.26 -12.74
C ASP A 98 5.43 9.15 -13.55
N PRO A 99 4.09 9.21 -13.74
CA PRO A 99 3.36 8.23 -14.53
C PRO A 99 3.78 8.18 -16.00
N ALA A 100 4.19 9.31 -16.58
CA ALA A 100 4.63 9.33 -17.97
C ALA A 100 5.99 8.63 -18.14
N ALA A 101 6.92 8.87 -17.22
CA ALA A 101 8.21 8.17 -17.21
C ALA A 101 8.01 6.66 -16.99
N PHE A 102 7.10 6.28 -16.08
CA PHE A 102 6.78 4.87 -15.85
C PHE A 102 6.18 4.20 -17.09
N LEU A 103 5.25 4.88 -17.79
CA LEU A 103 4.66 4.38 -19.03
C LEU A 103 5.70 4.17 -20.13
N ALA A 104 6.65 5.09 -20.26
CA ALA A 104 7.75 4.96 -21.21
C ALA A 104 8.64 3.75 -20.87
N GLU A 105 8.94 3.53 -19.59
CA GLU A 105 9.71 2.37 -19.15
C GLU A 105 8.94 1.05 -19.38
N LEU A 106 7.66 1.00 -19.07
CA LEU A 106 6.80 -0.15 -19.35
C LEU A 106 6.79 -0.48 -20.85
N THR A 107 6.68 0.54 -21.70
CA THR A 107 6.73 0.38 -23.16
C THR A 107 8.07 -0.23 -23.61
N ARG A 108 9.17 0.25 -23.03
CA ARG A 108 10.51 -0.29 -23.30
C ARG A 108 10.64 -1.75 -22.86
N VAL A 109 10.07 -2.12 -21.70
CA VAL A 109 10.06 -3.51 -21.18
C VAL A 109 9.25 -4.44 -22.08
N VAL A 110 8.11 -3.98 -22.57
CA VAL A 110 7.30 -4.73 -23.53
C VAL A 110 8.10 -4.97 -24.82
N GLY A 111 8.78 -3.96 -25.35
CA GLY A 111 9.72 -4.04 -26.46
C GLY A 111 9.13 -4.68 -27.71
N ASP A 112 7.86 -4.36 -28.03
CA ASP A 112 7.14 -4.88 -29.17
C ASP A 112 6.27 -3.77 -29.77
N SER A 113 6.57 -3.36 -30.98
CA SER A 113 5.88 -2.28 -31.72
C SER A 113 4.42 -2.63 -32.10
N ALA A 114 4.06 -3.91 -32.12
CA ALA A 114 2.69 -4.34 -32.36
C ALA A 114 1.79 -4.18 -31.11
N VAL A 115 2.38 -3.91 -29.94
CA VAL A 115 1.65 -3.71 -28.69
C VAL A 115 1.42 -2.23 -28.44
N THR A 116 0.17 -1.82 -28.35
CA THR A 116 -0.21 -0.47 -27.94
C THR A 116 -0.54 -0.46 -26.46
N ILE A 117 0.13 0.41 -25.68
CA ILE A 117 -0.15 0.61 -24.26
C ILE A 117 -0.87 1.96 -24.12
N ARG A 118 -1.99 1.95 -23.41
CA ARG A 118 -2.79 3.16 -23.15
C ARG A 118 -3.21 3.21 -21.70
N PRO A 119 -2.98 4.34 -20.98
CA PRO A 119 -3.57 4.55 -19.67
C PRO A 119 -5.09 4.50 -19.75
N GLN A 120 -5.73 3.90 -18.76
CA GLN A 120 -7.18 3.87 -18.60
C GLN A 120 -7.55 4.55 -17.28
N GLY A 121 -8.53 5.45 -17.35
CA GLY A 121 -9.02 6.16 -16.18
C GLY A 121 -8.09 7.30 -15.73
N PRO A 122 -8.47 7.94 -14.63
CA PRO A 122 -7.72 9.06 -14.07
C PRO A 122 -6.44 8.61 -13.39
N ASN A 123 -5.41 9.44 -13.46
CA ASN A 123 -4.24 9.30 -12.63
C ASN A 123 -4.55 9.80 -11.21
N TRP A 124 -4.33 8.94 -10.22
CA TRP A 124 -4.51 9.24 -8.81
C TRP A 124 -3.13 9.39 -8.13
N PRO A 125 -2.56 10.63 -8.07
CA PRO A 125 -1.29 10.81 -7.38
C PRO A 125 -1.44 10.50 -5.91
N ALA A 126 -0.40 9.93 -5.31
CA ALA A 126 -0.37 9.66 -3.88
C ALA A 126 -0.54 10.96 -3.08
N THR A 127 -1.33 10.89 -2.01
CA THR A 127 -1.59 12.03 -1.11
C THR A 127 -1.32 11.61 0.33
N GLU A 128 -0.89 12.56 1.15
CA GLU A 128 -0.55 12.35 2.57
C GLU A 128 -1.24 13.44 3.41
N SER A 129 -1.70 13.10 4.62
CA SER A 129 -2.16 14.07 5.62
C SER A 129 -1.08 14.28 6.68
N SER A 130 -0.94 15.52 7.16
CA SER A 130 -0.06 15.83 8.28
C SER A 130 -0.45 15.06 9.54
N THR A 131 0.51 14.62 10.32
CA THR A 131 0.29 14.03 11.67
C THR A 131 0.14 15.10 12.75
N GLU A 132 0.31 16.37 12.42
CA GLU A 132 0.21 17.53 13.32
C GLU A 132 -1.23 18.03 13.46
N THR A 133 -2.23 17.14 13.41
CA THR A 133 -3.64 17.51 13.47
C THR A 133 -4.29 17.09 14.78
N GLU A 134 -5.39 17.75 15.15
CA GLU A 134 -6.19 17.38 16.30
C GLU A 134 -6.75 15.94 16.17
N MET A 135 -7.21 15.56 14.99
CA MET A 135 -7.72 14.22 14.73
C MET A 135 -6.63 13.17 14.95
N TYR A 136 -5.40 13.41 14.45
CA TYR A 136 -4.31 12.44 14.63
C TYR A 136 -3.92 12.32 16.12
N ARG A 137 -3.88 13.44 16.86
CA ARG A 137 -3.67 13.42 18.32
C ARG A 137 -4.76 12.65 19.04
N ALA A 138 -6.04 12.85 18.69
CA ALA A 138 -7.14 12.11 19.28
C ALA A 138 -7.02 10.60 19.03
N ILE A 139 -6.64 10.18 17.82
CA ILE A 139 -6.38 8.77 17.49
C ILE A 139 -5.27 8.22 18.38
N THR A 140 -4.16 8.93 18.49
CA THR A 140 -2.98 8.52 19.29
C THR A 140 -3.35 8.39 20.78
N ASP A 141 -4.05 9.37 21.33
CA ASP A 141 -4.46 9.38 22.72
C ASP A 141 -5.40 8.22 23.06
N VAL A 142 -6.38 7.95 22.19
CA VAL A 142 -7.31 6.82 22.37
C VAL A 142 -6.58 5.49 22.24
N ALA A 143 -5.61 5.38 21.31
CA ALA A 143 -4.80 4.18 21.16
C ALA A 143 -3.97 3.92 22.43
N HIS A 144 -3.27 4.93 22.95
CA HIS A 144 -2.44 4.80 24.16
C HIS A 144 -3.26 4.60 25.43
N ALA A 145 -4.47 5.20 25.53
CA ALA A 145 -5.36 4.95 26.66
C ALA A 145 -5.81 3.49 26.77
N ARG A 146 -5.90 2.80 25.62
CA ARG A 146 -6.29 1.38 25.54
C ARG A 146 -5.09 0.43 25.55
N HIS A 147 -4.01 0.85 24.94
CA HIS A 147 -2.77 0.09 24.75
C HIS A 147 -1.56 1.02 24.95
N PRO A 148 -1.11 1.22 26.19
CA PRO A 148 -0.07 2.22 26.52
C PRO A 148 1.25 2.06 25.74
N ASN A 149 1.57 0.83 25.32
CA ASN A 149 2.79 0.52 24.58
C ASN A 149 2.55 0.35 23.07
N ALA A 150 1.37 0.75 22.55
CA ALA A 150 1.09 0.63 21.12
C ALA A 150 1.94 1.59 20.30
N LEU A 151 2.54 1.11 19.23
CA LEU A 151 3.11 1.98 18.20
C LEU A 151 1.96 2.60 17.39
N VAL A 152 1.86 3.93 17.41
CA VAL A 152 0.96 4.68 16.53
C VAL A 152 1.80 5.35 15.45
N THR A 153 1.68 4.87 14.24
CA THR A 153 2.44 5.37 13.09
C THR A 153 1.58 5.45 11.84
N THR A 154 2.07 6.14 10.83
CA THR A 154 1.46 6.18 9.51
C THR A 154 2.13 5.18 8.59
N LEU A 155 1.35 4.27 8.03
CA LEU A 155 1.82 3.39 6.97
C LEU A 155 1.28 3.85 5.62
N MET A 156 2.13 3.78 4.61
CA MET A 156 1.68 3.97 3.24
C MET A 156 0.80 2.78 2.84
N LEU A 157 -0.44 3.06 2.45
CA LEU A 157 -1.30 2.03 1.88
C LEU A 157 -0.96 1.84 0.40
N ALA A 158 -0.59 0.64 0.02
CA ALA A 158 -0.36 0.25 -1.38
C ALA A 158 -1.68 0.06 -2.17
N GLY A 159 -2.78 0.63 -1.69
CA GLY A 159 -4.12 0.62 -2.25
C GLY A 159 -4.65 2.03 -2.47
N PHE A 160 -5.96 2.11 -2.72
CA PHE A 160 -6.68 3.37 -2.88
C PHE A 160 -7.80 3.47 -1.84
N THR A 161 -8.03 4.67 -1.29
CA THR A 161 -9.15 4.95 -0.39
C THR A 161 -9.76 6.31 -0.71
N ASP A 162 -11.00 6.51 -0.27
CA ASP A 162 -11.73 7.78 -0.42
C ASP A 162 -11.03 8.97 0.28
N SER A 163 -10.09 8.71 1.18
CA SER A 163 -9.22 9.73 1.77
C SER A 163 -8.51 10.59 0.72
N HIS A 164 -8.27 10.04 -0.48
CA HIS A 164 -7.71 10.78 -1.60
C HIS A 164 -8.56 12.00 -1.97
N TYR A 165 -9.87 11.82 -2.08
CA TYR A 165 -10.80 12.92 -2.45
C TYR A 165 -10.84 14.00 -1.38
N PHE A 166 -10.94 13.62 -0.11
CA PHE A 166 -10.96 14.56 1.00
C PHE A 166 -9.66 15.34 1.11
N ARG A 167 -8.51 14.69 0.96
CA ARG A 167 -7.20 15.38 0.97
C ARG A 167 -7.07 16.39 -0.16
N ARG A 168 -7.60 16.10 -1.35
CA ARG A 168 -7.62 17.06 -2.45
C ARG A 168 -8.50 18.28 -2.17
N MET A 169 -9.46 18.19 -1.27
CA MET A 169 -10.26 19.32 -0.77
C MET A 169 -9.61 20.03 0.44
N GLY A 170 -8.37 19.66 0.79
CA GLY A 170 -7.68 20.24 1.94
C GLY A 170 -8.10 19.66 3.29
N ILE A 171 -8.88 18.58 3.30
CA ILE A 171 -9.36 17.93 4.53
C ILE A 171 -8.39 16.82 4.95
N ALA A 172 -7.84 16.93 6.16
CA ALA A 172 -7.01 15.89 6.73
C ALA A 172 -7.80 14.59 6.91
N SER A 173 -7.32 13.50 6.31
CA SER A 173 -8.00 12.20 6.31
C SER A 173 -7.01 11.08 6.54
N TYR A 174 -7.35 10.16 7.43
CA TYR A 174 -6.54 9.02 7.83
C TYR A 174 -7.30 7.73 7.56
N GLY A 175 -6.64 6.77 6.88
CA GLY A 175 -7.13 5.41 6.80
C GLY A 175 -6.92 4.71 8.14
N LEU A 176 -7.99 4.62 8.93
CA LEU A 176 -7.97 4.03 10.25
C LEU A 176 -8.91 2.82 10.29
N GLY A 177 -8.35 1.65 10.58
CA GLY A 177 -9.12 0.43 10.81
C GLY A 177 -8.85 -0.12 12.21
N PRO A 178 -9.49 0.42 13.27
CA PRO A 178 -9.17 0.07 14.65
C PRO A 178 -9.76 -1.27 15.07
N PHE A 179 -9.69 -2.26 14.19
CA PHE A 179 -10.16 -3.62 14.42
C PHE A 179 -8.94 -4.51 14.66
N PRO A 180 -8.86 -5.22 15.81
CA PRO A 180 -7.77 -6.16 16.08
C PRO A 180 -7.95 -7.41 15.19
N LEU A 181 -7.42 -7.34 13.97
CA LEU A 181 -7.45 -8.44 13.01
C LEU A 181 -6.27 -9.38 13.21
N THR A 182 -6.52 -10.66 13.07
CA THR A 182 -5.47 -11.67 12.95
C THR A 182 -4.84 -11.63 11.56
N GLN A 183 -3.64 -12.19 11.42
CA GLN A 183 -2.99 -12.30 10.12
C GLN A 183 -3.86 -13.04 9.07
N GLY A 184 -4.63 -14.06 9.51
CA GLY A 184 -5.55 -14.79 8.64
C GLY A 184 -6.71 -13.92 8.14
N GLU A 185 -7.28 -13.09 9.02
CA GLU A 185 -8.34 -12.15 8.65
C GLU A 185 -7.81 -11.07 7.68
N THR A 186 -6.62 -10.54 7.95
CA THR A 186 -5.99 -9.54 7.06
C THR A 186 -5.72 -10.10 5.65
N ARG A 187 -5.27 -11.35 5.56
CA ARG A 187 -5.06 -12.02 4.26
C ARG A 187 -6.36 -12.32 3.51
N GLY A 188 -7.49 -12.39 4.22
CA GLY A 188 -8.80 -12.65 3.65
C GLY A 188 -9.47 -11.43 3.02
N VAL A 189 -8.92 -10.24 3.21
CA VAL A 189 -9.50 -8.99 2.68
C VAL A 189 -9.59 -9.06 1.15
N HIS A 190 -10.77 -8.73 0.61
CA HIS A 190 -11.16 -8.88 -0.80
C HIS A 190 -11.17 -10.33 -1.32
N GLY A 191 -11.06 -11.33 -0.43
CA GLY A 191 -11.16 -12.75 -0.76
C GLY A 191 -12.58 -13.32 -0.62
N ASN A 192 -12.75 -14.57 -1.05
CA ASN A 192 -14.06 -15.24 -1.00
C ASN A 192 -14.58 -15.53 0.42
N ASP A 193 -13.70 -15.52 1.42
CA ASP A 193 -14.01 -15.81 2.83
C ASP A 193 -13.59 -14.63 3.73
N GLU A 194 -13.82 -13.42 3.24
CA GLU A 194 -13.54 -12.21 4.00
C GLU A 194 -14.45 -12.14 5.22
N ARG A 195 -13.82 -11.97 6.39
CA ARG A 195 -14.55 -11.95 7.67
C ARG A 195 -13.81 -11.13 8.71
N VAL A 196 -14.59 -10.63 9.66
CA VAL A 196 -14.10 -9.98 10.88
C VAL A 196 -14.83 -10.57 12.08
N ARG A 197 -14.12 -10.82 13.17
CA ARG A 197 -14.76 -11.29 14.40
C ARG A 197 -15.65 -10.22 15.00
N SER A 198 -16.78 -10.64 15.59
CA SER A 198 -17.75 -9.72 16.19
C SER A 198 -17.21 -8.98 17.43
N ASP A 199 -16.25 -9.55 18.16
CA ASP A 199 -15.55 -8.87 19.25
C ASP A 199 -14.60 -7.78 18.72
N ALA A 200 -13.86 -8.04 17.64
CA ALA A 200 -13.02 -7.06 16.95
C ALA A 200 -13.87 -5.88 16.45
N LEU A 201 -15.03 -6.17 15.86
CA LEU A 201 -15.98 -5.13 15.42
C LEU A 201 -16.42 -4.23 16.59
N ARG A 202 -16.80 -4.82 17.73
CA ARG A 202 -17.17 -4.04 18.92
C ARG A 202 -16.04 -3.17 19.45
N ILE A 203 -14.82 -3.67 19.45
CA ILE A 203 -13.63 -2.91 19.85
C ILE A 203 -13.43 -1.72 18.91
N GLY A 204 -13.50 -1.94 17.61
CA GLY A 204 -13.34 -0.88 16.61
C GLY A 204 -14.42 0.20 16.71
N VAL A 205 -15.69 -0.17 16.87
CA VAL A 205 -16.79 0.79 17.03
C VAL A 205 -16.59 1.67 18.27
N ARG A 206 -16.19 1.08 19.41
CA ARG A 206 -15.86 1.85 20.62
C ARG A 206 -14.66 2.77 20.43
N PHE A 207 -13.65 2.32 19.69
CA PHE A 207 -12.50 3.15 19.39
C PHE A 207 -12.90 4.37 18.55
N TYR A 208 -13.69 4.18 17.49
CA TYR A 208 -14.23 5.28 16.70
C TYR A 208 -15.05 6.25 17.51
N TYR A 209 -15.94 5.74 18.37
CA TYR A 209 -16.76 6.57 19.26
C TYR A 209 -15.87 7.47 20.13
N ASP A 210 -14.85 6.92 20.77
CA ASP A 210 -13.95 7.68 21.65
C ASP A 210 -13.17 8.74 20.88
N VAL A 211 -12.66 8.42 19.67
CA VAL A 211 -11.96 9.38 18.82
C VAL A 211 -12.88 10.52 18.38
N VAL A 212 -14.07 10.20 17.87
CA VAL A 212 -15.05 11.19 17.42
C VAL A 212 -15.48 12.08 18.57
N SER A 213 -15.78 11.50 19.73
CA SER A 213 -16.18 12.24 20.93
C SER A 213 -15.11 13.25 21.38
N ARG A 214 -13.82 12.91 21.27
CA ARG A 214 -12.72 13.83 21.62
C ARG A 214 -12.61 15.04 20.70
N VAL A 215 -12.99 14.87 19.44
CA VAL A 215 -12.88 15.95 18.43
C VAL A 215 -14.18 16.74 18.32
N ALA A 216 -15.33 16.09 18.45
CA ALA A 216 -16.64 16.70 18.23
C ALA A 216 -17.33 17.26 19.51
N ALA A 217 -16.90 16.82 20.70
CA ALA A 217 -17.50 17.26 21.97
C ALA A 217 -16.86 18.54 22.52
N LYS A 218 -16.77 19.57 21.67
CA LYS A 218 -16.33 20.94 22.06
C LYS A 218 -17.50 21.86 22.30
#